data_587eb2241eaef3510ad345f7b9ed2540
#
_entry.id   587eb2241eaef3510ad345f7b9ed2540
#
_cell.length_a   1.000
_cell.length_b   1.000
_cell.length_c   1.000
_cell.angle_alpha   90.00
_cell.angle_beta   90.00
_cell.angle_gamma   90.00
#
_symmetry.space_group_name_H-M   'P 1'
#
loop_
_entity.id
_entity.type
_entity.pdbx_description
1 polymer ?
#
loop_
_entity_poly.entity_id
_entity_poly.type
_entity_poly.pdbx_seq_one_letter_code
_entity_poly.pdbx_strand_id
1 'polypeptide(L)'
;MRKISRWLAVGSVIALVASACGGGDGDSGGSGTPADPDEPRITQVGEGEGEVSIISWAGYIERGDTDPAYDWVTPFEEETGCAVTNKTANTSDEMVALMQEGAGQYDLVTASGDASLRLVESETVQPLNLELIESYDTVDPNLQDAPWHTVDTDGDGTAEHYGVPYQWGYNVLLYNDAIFKGQAPTSWDVVFEEQTLPDGKSNKGRVQAYDGAIYIADAAVYLRAHDPDLGITDPYALNREQFDAALNLLRQQRELVGRYWHDAFVQIDDFGNGEAVASSSWPFQRNVLAAEDPDFKSSTPEEGVTGWADTTMMHSDAPHPNCAYMWLEWSLNEKLQGDLAAWFGTVPAVLSACQGNELLTDEGCETNGLGDFDQIEFWRTPQADCFDDDEATECVPYLEWVTQYVAVIGGR
;
A
#
# COMPACT_ATOMS: atom_id res chain seq x y z
N MET A 1 23.79 -22.46 49.16
CA MET A 1 23.24 -22.58 50.51
C MET A 1 21.87 -21.94 50.58
N ARG A 2 20.90 -22.77 50.99
CA ARG A 2 19.58 -22.47 51.56
C ARG A 2 18.58 -21.68 50.67
N LYS A 3 17.54 -22.31 50.19
CA LYS A 3 16.33 -23.05 50.68
C LYS A 3 15.13 -22.09 50.58
N ILE A 4 14.16 -22.39 49.66
CA ILE A 4 12.89 -23.15 49.83
C ILE A 4 11.86 -22.44 50.73
N SER A 5 10.68 -22.15 50.14
CA SER A 5 9.34 -22.46 50.61
C SER A 5 8.31 -21.77 49.69
N ARG A 6 7.50 -22.41 48.92
CA ARG A 6 6.30 -23.26 49.08
C ARG A 6 5.27 -22.71 50.07
N TRP A 7 4.06 -22.59 49.53
CA TRP A 7 2.69 -22.84 50.12
C TRP A 7 1.71 -21.84 49.53
N LEU A 8 0.48 -22.04 49.23
CA LEU A 8 -0.44 -23.16 49.00
C LEU A 8 -1.71 -22.57 48.39
N ALA A 9 -2.43 -23.38 47.66
CA ALA A 9 -3.73 -23.10 47.06
C ALA A 9 -4.87 -23.21 48.09
N VAL A 10 -5.91 -22.41 47.94
CA VAL A 10 -7.30 -22.64 48.38
C VAL A 10 -8.16 -21.89 47.37
N GLY A 11 -9.04 -22.34 46.62
CA GLY A 11 -10.02 -23.42 46.72
C GLY A 11 -11.40 -22.82 46.97
N SER A 12 -12.25 -22.79 45.91
CA SER A 12 -13.72 -22.89 45.91
C SER A 12 -14.56 -21.77 46.53
N VAL A 13 -15.56 -21.25 45.85
CA VAL A 13 -16.97 -21.70 45.97
C VAL A 13 -17.85 -21.04 44.92
N ILE A 14 -18.56 -21.85 44.17
CA ILE A 14 -19.69 -21.53 43.32
C ILE A 14 -20.87 -21.14 44.20
N ALA A 15 -21.53 -20.03 43.91
CA ALA A 15 -22.89 -19.76 44.39
C ALA A 15 -23.80 -19.40 43.22
N LEU A 16 -24.55 -20.37 42.75
CA LEU A 16 -25.78 -20.19 41.98
C LEU A 16 -26.85 -19.57 42.88
N VAL A 17 -27.37 -18.42 42.51
CA VAL A 17 -28.66 -17.93 43.00
C VAL A 17 -29.57 -17.72 41.80
N ALA A 18 -30.48 -18.65 41.62
CA ALA A 18 -31.67 -18.46 40.82
C ALA A 18 -32.69 -17.67 41.62
N SER A 19 -33.21 -16.58 41.09
CA SER A 19 -34.45 -15.97 41.57
C SER A 19 -35.30 -15.57 40.36
N ALA A 20 -36.47 -16.11 40.37
CA ALA A 20 -37.47 -15.96 39.32
C ALA A 20 -38.43 -14.80 39.62
N CYS A 21 -38.97 -14.26 38.51
CA CYS A 21 -40.28 -13.62 38.33
C CYS A 21 -40.55 -12.25 38.97
N GLY A 22 -40.80 -11.28 38.09
CA GLY A 22 -41.56 -10.08 38.36
C GLY A 22 -41.75 -9.33 37.04
N GLY A 23 -42.94 -9.43 36.41
CA GLY A 23 -43.26 -8.83 35.12
C GLY A 23 -43.37 -7.30 35.19
N GLY A 24 -43.12 -6.66 34.05
CA GLY A 24 -43.33 -5.25 33.77
C GLY A 24 -43.18 -5.05 32.25
N ASP A 25 -44.27 -4.86 31.56
CA ASP A 25 -44.36 -4.55 30.16
C ASP A 25 -43.56 -3.27 29.86
N GLY A 26 -42.63 -3.34 28.88
CA GLY A 26 -41.91 -2.24 28.30
C GLY A 26 -41.32 -2.73 26.99
N ASP A 27 -42.15 -2.67 25.97
CA ASP A 27 -41.82 -2.93 24.57
C ASP A 27 -40.71 -1.98 24.10
N SER A 28 -39.56 -2.49 23.76
CA SER A 28 -38.60 -2.02 22.73
C SER A 28 -37.45 -3.00 22.60
N GLY A 29 -37.75 -4.23 22.23
CA GLY A 29 -36.75 -5.16 21.74
C GLY A 29 -36.59 -4.95 20.24
N GLY A 30 -35.70 -4.05 19.86
CA GLY A 30 -35.11 -4.11 18.53
C GLY A 30 -34.31 -5.42 18.45
N SER A 31 -34.89 -6.42 17.78
CA SER A 31 -34.11 -7.53 17.22
C SER A 31 -33.27 -6.91 16.10
N GLY A 32 -32.08 -6.43 16.42
CA GLY A 32 -31.09 -6.09 15.40
C GLY A 32 -30.85 -7.36 14.60
N THR A 33 -31.27 -7.38 13.37
CA THR A 33 -30.71 -8.28 12.36
C THR A 33 -29.21 -8.06 12.44
N PRO A 34 -28.36 -9.11 12.43
CA PRO A 34 -26.93 -8.89 12.25
C PRO A 34 -26.74 -7.96 11.07
N ALA A 35 -25.91 -6.94 11.20
CA ALA A 35 -25.59 -6.06 10.08
C ALA A 35 -25.04 -6.96 8.97
N ASP A 36 -25.55 -6.75 7.75
CA ASP A 36 -25.03 -7.41 6.56
C ASP A 36 -23.57 -6.97 6.42
N PRO A 37 -22.60 -7.87 6.30
CA PRO A 37 -21.19 -7.48 6.14
C PRO A 37 -20.95 -6.67 4.86
N ASP A 38 -21.84 -6.81 3.85
CA ASP A 38 -21.73 -6.18 2.54
C ASP A 38 -22.49 -4.83 2.46
N GLU A 39 -23.12 -4.40 3.56
CA GLU A 39 -23.82 -3.12 3.65
C GLU A 39 -23.00 -2.08 4.45
N PRO A 40 -22.89 -0.82 3.97
CA PRO A 40 -22.24 0.25 4.72
C PRO A 40 -22.89 0.46 6.10
N ARG A 41 -22.07 0.54 7.15
CA ARG A 41 -22.57 0.61 8.54
C ARG A 41 -23.18 1.95 8.91
N ILE A 42 -22.85 3.03 8.20
CA ILE A 42 -23.49 4.33 8.39
C ILE A 42 -24.12 4.85 7.10
N THR A 43 -25.27 5.48 7.25
CA THR A 43 -26.05 6.06 6.14
C THR A 43 -26.09 7.59 6.20
N GLN A 44 -25.43 8.19 7.19
CA GLN A 44 -25.36 9.63 7.39
C GLN A 44 -24.13 9.96 8.23
N VAL A 45 -23.35 10.94 7.82
CA VAL A 45 -22.28 11.53 8.65
C VAL A 45 -22.90 12.40 9.72
N GLY A 46 -22.59 12.13 10.98
CA GLY A 46 -23.03 12.89 12.15
C GLY A 46 -21.97 13.88 12.63
N GLU A 47 -22.08 14.26 13.92
CA GLU A 47 -20.99 15.00 14.59
C GLU A 47 -19.77 14.06 14.72
N GLY A 48 -18.57 14.60 14.49
CA GLY A 48 -17.32 13.84 14.64
C GLY A 48 -17.10 13.39 16.10
N GLU A 49 -16.49 12.23 16.27
CA GLU A 49 -16.18 11.64 17.58
C GLU A 49 -14.99 12.34 18.27
N GLY A 50 -14.30 13.25 17.55
CA GLY A 50 -13.20 14.04 18.09
C GLY A 50 -11.81 13.54 17.76
N GLU A 51 -11.68 12.33 17.17
CA GLU A 51 -10.42 11.81 16.68
C GLU A 51 -10.62 10.86 15.50
N VAL A 52 -9.56 10.66 14.71
CA VAL A 52 -9.45 9.60 13.69
C VAL A 52 -8.04 9.03 13.72
N SER A 53 -7.94 7.71 13.69
CA SER A 53 -6.65 6.99 13.70
C SER A 53 -6.41 6.30 12.37
N ILE A 54 -5.27 6.59 11.75
CA ILE A 54 -4.95 6.19 10.38
C ILE A 54 -3.65 5.38 10.37
N ILE A 55 -3.66 4.21 9.73
CA ILE A 55 -2.44 3.50 9.35
C ILE A 55 -2.07 3.97 7.94
N SER A 56 -0.82 4.40 7.74
CA SER A 56 -0.37 4.88 6.43
C SER A 56 1.13 4.70 6.21
N TRP A 57 1.56 4.90 4.99
CA TRP A 57 2.97 5.05 4.67
C TRP A 57 3.58 6.28 5.32
N ALA A 58 4.89 6.27 5.52
CA ALA A 58 5.62 7.43 6.04
C ALA A 58 5.43 8.64 5.11
N GLY A 59 5.08 9.79 5.68
CA GLY A 59 4.86 11.03 4.93
C GLY A 59 3.47 11.19 4.29
N TYR A 60 2.53 10.23 4.47
CA TYR A 60 1.15 10.37 3.95
C TYR A 60 0.27 11.28 4.80
N ILE A 61 0.65 11.52 6.04
CA ILE A 61 -0.13 12.31 7.01
C ILE A 61 0.79 13.42 7.54
N GLU A 62 0.87 14.54 6.81
CA GLU A 62 1.80 15.62 7.11
C GLU A 62 1.12 16.82 7.79
N ARG A 63 1.83 17.37 8.82
CA ARG A 63 1.43 18.53 9.64
C ARG A 63 2.38 19.72 9.46
N GLY A 64 3.21 19.73 8.43
CA GLY A 64 4.24 20.74 8.26
C GLY A 64 5.45 20.57 9.17
N ASP A 65 5.58 19.45 9.89
CA ASP A 65 6.73 19.20 10.78
C ASP A 65 8.01 18.95 9.99
N THR A 66 7.92 18.28 8.85
CA THR A 66 9.04 18.00 7.96
C THR A 66 9.35 19.22 7.09
N ASP A 67 8.35 19.80 6.45
CA ASP A 67 8.40 21.02 5.68
C ASP A 67 7.07 21.80 5.87
N PRO A 68 7.10 23.05 6.35
CA PRO A 68 5.90 23.84 6.59
C PRO A 68 5.01 24.09 5.35
N ALA A 69 5.50 23.84 4.15
CA ALA A 69 4.71 23.92 2.93
C ALA A 69 3.72 22.74 2.79
N TYR A 70 3.96 21.63 3.47
CA TYR A 70 3.20 20.39 3.38
C TYR A 70 2.41 20.14 4.68
N ASP A 71 1.28 20.78 4.82
CA ASP A 71 0.36 20.62 5.95
C ASP A 71 -1.08 20.50 5.46
N TRP A 72 -1.62 19.31 5.50
CA TRP A 72 -3.04 19.03 5.18
C TRP A 72 -3.81 18.47 6.38
N VAL A 73 -3.13 18.21 7.49
CA VAL A 73 -3.75 17.69 8.71
C VAL A 73 -4.27 18.82 9.58
N THR A 74 -3.47 19.85 9.85
CA THR A 74 -3.90 20.96 10.72
C THR A 74 -5.20 21.62 10.24
N PRO A 75 -5.38 21.96 8.94
CA PRO A 75 -6.64 22.52 8.46
C PRO A 75 -7.83 21.57 8.63
N PHE A 76 -7.65 20.25 8.44
CA PHE A 76 -8.69 19.26 8.70
C PHE A 76 -9.15 19.27 10.15
N GLU A 77 -8.20 19.25 11.10
CA GLU A 77 -8.50 19.27 12.53
C GLU A 77 -9.20 20.56 12.96
N GLU A 78 -8.80 21.70 12.40
CA GLU A 78 -9.43 23.00 12.66
C GLU A 78 -10.86 23.06 12.13
N GLU A 79 -11.13 22.46 10.98
CA GLU A 79 -12.44 22.49 10.33
C GLU A 79 -13.42 21.50 10.98
N THR A 80 -12.96 20.27 11.27
CA THR A 80 -13.84 19.18 11.70
C THR A 80 -13.87 18.96 13.20
N GLY A 81 -12.82 19.36 13.92
CA GLY A 81 -12.61 19.02 15.32
C GLY A 81 -12.15 17.58 15.54
N CYS A 82 -11.85 16.81 14.47
CA CYS A 82 -11.33 15.45 14.55
C CYS A 82 -9.79 15.47 14.58
N ALA A 83 -9.20 15.20 15.74
CA ALA A 83 -7.74 15.08 15.87
C ALA A 83 -7.23 13.85 15.11
N VAL A 84 -6.22 14.02 14.27
CA VAL A 84 -5.64 12.92 13.48
C VAL A 84 -4.48 12.28 14.22
N THR A 85 -4.52 10.98 14.42
CA THR A 85 -3.38 10.17 14.85
C THR A 85 -2.92 9.27 13.72
N ASN A 86 -1.59 9.16 13.53
CA ASN A 86 -1.02 8.34 12.47
C ASN A 86 -0.13 7.23 13.03
N LYS A 87 -0.36 6.00 12.54
CA LYS A 87 0.54 4.87 12.72
C LYS A 87 1.24 4.58 11.39
N THR A 88 2.51 4.94 11.29
CA THR A 88 3.30 4.58 10.10
C THR A 88 3.55 3.08 10.04
N ALA A 89 3.34 2.50 8.86
CA ALA A 89 3.77 1.17 8.48
C ALA A 89 4.67 1.24 7.24
N ASN A 90 5.58 0.30 7.10
CA ASN A 90 6.62 0.33 6.06
C ASN A 90 6.38 -0.69 4.95
N THR A 91 5.42 -1.61 5.12
CA THR A 91 5.05 -2.62 4.12
C THR A 91 3.54 -2.87 4.14
N SER A 92 2.99 -3.31 2.99
CA SER A 92 1.60 -3.77 2.90
C SER A 92 1.29 -4.88 3.89
N ASP A 93 2.23 -5.80 4.13
CA ASP A 93 2.07 -6.90 5.10
C ASP A 93 1.96 -6.38 6.54
N GLU A 94 2.73 -5.36 6.91
CA GLU A 94 2.61 -4.69 8.22
C GLU A 94 1.25 -4.00 8.36
N MET A 95 0.75 -3.34 7.31
CA MET A 95 -0.57 -2.69 7.32
C MET A 95 -1.69 -3.70 7.54
N VAL A 96 -1.68 -4.82 6.81
CA VAL A 96 -2.65 -5.90 6.97
C VAL A 96 -2.61 -6.47 8.39
N ALA A 97 -1.42 -6.75 8.92
CA ALA A 97 -1.27 -7.28 10.28
C ALA A 97 -1.79 -6.28 11.34
N LEU A 98 -1.46 -4.99 11.22
CA LEU A 98 -1.92 -3.95 12.14
C LEU A 98 -3.44 -3.80 12.12
N MET A 99 -4.06 -3.86 10.95
CA MET A 99 -5.51 -3.79 10.81
C MET A 99 -6.18 -5.03 11.43
N GLN A 100 -5.69 -6.23 11.15
CA GLN A 100 -6.26 -7.48 11.68
C GLN A 100 -6.09 -7.64 13.19
N GLU A 101 -4.95 -7.19 13.75
CA GLU A 101 -4.67 -7.28 15.19
C GLU A 101 -5.25 -6.09 15.97
N GLY A 102 -5.52 -4.97 15.31
CA GLY A 102 -5.88 -3.68 15.87
C GLY A 102 -7.39 -3.38 15.90
N ALA A 103 -8.26 -4.38 15.92
CA ALA A 103 -9.71 -4.17 15.99
C ALA A 103 -10.11 -3.14 17.06
N GLY A 104 -10.82 -2.08 16.65
CA GLY A 104 -11.22 -0.98 17.53
C GLY A 104 -10.10 -0.03 17.96
N GLN A 105 -8.90 -0.10 17.33
CA GLN A 105 -7.80 0.82 17.59
C GLN A 105 -7.56 1.78 16.42
N TYR A 106 -7.87 1.34 15.20
CA TYR A 106 -7.67 2.12 14.00
C TYR A 106 -8.99 2.31 13.25
N ASP A 107 -9.16 3.48 12.65
CA ASP A 107 -10.33 3.81 11.84
C ASP A 107 -10.06 3.52 10.36
N LEU A 108 -8.90 3.95 9.89
CA LEU A 108 -8.55 3.94 8.47
C LEU A 108 -7.17 3.30 8.23
N VAL A 109 -7.01 2.76 7.03
CA VAL A 109 -5.72 2.38 6.46
C VAL A 109 -5.63 2.93 5.05
N THR A 110 -4.48 3.55 4.69
CA THR A 110 -4.17 3.92 3.30
C THR A 110 -3.11 2.98 2.78
N ALA A 111 -3.52 2.01 1.97
CA ALA A 111 -2.72 0.87 1.55
C ALA A 111 -2.76 0.67 0.03
N SER A 112 -1.74 -0.01 -0.49
CA SER A 112 -1.63 -0.36 -1.90
C SER A 112 -2.47 -1.58 -2.27
N GLY A 113 -2.71 -1.78 -3.56
CA GLY A 113 -3.61 -2.82 -4.08
C GLY A 113 -3.25 -4.25 -3.71
N ASP A 114 -1.99 -4.54 -3.38
CA ASP A 114 -1.55 -5.84 -2.88
C ASP A 114 -2.00 -6.14 -1.44
N ALA A 115 -2.42 -5.11 -0.68
CA ALA A 115 -3.02 -5.28 0.65
C ALA A 115 -4.54 -5.24 0.61
N SER A 116 -5.12 -4.43 -0.29
CA SER A 116 -6.54 -4.08 -0.25
C SER A 116 -7.46 -5.31 -0.31
N LEU A 117 -7.26 -6.20 -1.28
CA LEU A 117 -8.11 -7.39 -1.42
C LEU A 117 -8.00 -8.33 -0.20
N ARG A 118 -6.82 -8.44 0.41
CA ARG A 118 -6.64 -9.22 1.66
C ARG A 118 -7.42 -8.67 2.84
N LEU A 119 -7.53 -7.34 2.91
CA LEU A 119 -8.32 -6.67 3.94
C LEU A 119 -9.82 -6.85 3.70
N VAL A 120 -10.27 -6.85 2.45
CA VAL A 120 -11.66 -7.15 2.06
C VAL A 120 -11.99 -8.61 2.37
N GLU A 121 -11.22 -9.57 1.87
CA GLU A 121 -11.46 -11.00 2.04
C GLU A 121 -11.43 -11.46 3.51
N SER A 122 -10.67 -10.77 4.35
CA SER A 122 -10.64 -11.04 5.79
C SER A 122 -11.71 -10.29 6.59
N GLU A 123 -12.64 -9.60 5.91
CA GLU A 123 -13.69 -8.78 6.53
C GLU A 123 -13.14 -7.73 7.53
N THR A 124 -11.85 -7.38 7.37
CA THR A 124 -11.18 -6.41 8.24
C THR A 124 -11.62 -4.98 7.92
N VAL A 125 -11.97 -4.71 6.67
CA VAL A 125 -12.55 -3.44 6.22
C VAL A 125 -14.00 -3.62 5.83
N GLN A 126 -14.75 -2.52 5.80
CA GLN A 126 -16.17 -2.51 5.46
C GLN A 126 -16.42 -1.76 4.15
N PRO A 127 -17.51 -2.07 3.44
CA PRO A 127 -17.92 -1.27 2.29
C PRO A 127 -18.25 0.16 2.70
N LEU A 128 -18.02 1.11 1.81
CA LEU A 128 -18.25 2.53 1.99
C LEU A 128 -19.55 2.96 1.33
N ASN A 129 -20.30 3.83 2.01
CA ASN A 129 -21.39 4.56 1.39
C ASN A 129 -20.84 5.79 0.64
N LEU A 130 -20.61 5.66 -0.65
CA LEU A 130 -20.06 6.74 -1.47
C LEU A 130 -20.98 7.95 -1.58
N GLU A 131 -22.30 7.82 -1.30
CA GLU A 131 -23.22 8.97 -1.24
C GLU A 131 -22.85 9.96 -0.12
N LEU A 132 -22.05 9.53 0.85
CA LEU A 132 -21.56 10.36 1.95
C LEU A 132 -20.23 11.06 1.65
N ILE A 133 -19.64 10.82 0.48
CA ILE A 133 -18.37 11.38 0.02
C ILE A 133 -18.66 12.20 -1.24
N GLU A 134 -19.04 13.46 -1.04
CA GLU A 134 -19.53 14.32 -2.13
C GLU A 134 -18.50 14.54 -3.24
N SER A 135 -17.20 14.51 -2.89
CA SER A 135 -16.10 14.71 -3.82
C SER A 135 -15.69 13.43 -4.59
N TYR A 136 -16.32 12.27 -4.34
CA TYR A 136 -15.92 11.00 -5.00
C TYR A 136 -16.00 11.08 -6.53
N ASP A 137 -16.98 11.80 -7.07
CA ASP A 137 -17.13 12.01 -8.52
C ASP A 137 -15.96 12.76 -9.18
N THR A 138 -15.08 13.38 -8.37
CA THR A 138 -13.87 14.09 -8.87
C THR A 138 -12.66 13.16 -9.04
N VAL A 139 -12.73 11.95 -8.52
CA VAL A 139 -11.69 10.93 -8.67
C VAL A 139 -11.53 10.54 -10.14
N ASP A 140 -10.29 10.28 -10.56
CA ASP A 140 -9.98 9.76 -11.90
C ASP A 140 -10.85 8.52 -12.20
N PRO A 141 -11.61 8.52 -13.31
CA PRO A 141 -12.45 7.38 -13.68
C PRO A 141 -11.72 6.04 -13.77
N ASN A 142 -10.41 6.05 -14.03
CA ASN A 142 -9.60 4.82 -14.03
C ASN A 142 -9.39 4.23 -12.64
N LEU A 143 -9.63 5.02 -11.58
CA LEU A 143 -9.47 4.61 -10.19
C LEU A 143 -10.81 4.36 -9.47
N GLN A 144 -11.92 4.95 -9.95
CA GLN A 144 -13.21 4.87 -9.25
C GLN A 144 -13.67 3.45 -8.99
N ASP A 145 -13.59 2.57 -10.01
CA ASP A 145 -14.05 1.18 -9.95
C ASP A 145 -12.87 0.18 -10.05
N ALA A 146 -11.72 0.56 -9.51
CA ALA A 146 -10.53 -0.27 -9.63
C ALA A 146 -10.67 -1.60 -8.88
N PRO A 147 -10.23 -2.74 -9.47
CA PRO A 147 -10.52 -4.08 -8.98
C PRO A 147 -9.85 -4.43 -7.64
N TRP A 148 -8.94 -3.60 -7.14
CA TRP A 148 -8.32 -3.82 -5.84
C TRP A 148 -9.11 -3.23 -4.66
N HIS A 149 -10.17 -2.45 -4.92
CA HIS A 149 -11.04 -1.91 -3.86
C HIS A 149 -12.54 -1.90 -4.22
N THR A 150 -12.91 -2.40 -5.39
CA THR A 150 -14.31 -2.57 -5.82
C THR A 150 -14.51 -4.05 -6.11
N VAL A 151 -15.21 -4.75 -5.23
CA VAL A 151 -15.23 -6.20 -5.16
C VAL A 151 -16.65 -6.70 -4.88
N ASP A 152 -17.13 -7.66 -5.66
CA ASP A 152 -18.36 -8.43 -5.39
C ASP A 152 -17.99 -9.57 -4.42
N THR A 153 -18.24 -9.36 -3.13
CA THR A 153 -17.83 -10.30 -2.07
C THR A 153 -18.85 -11.41 -1.83
N ASP A 154 -20.12 -11.19 -2.14
CA ASP A 154 -21.20 -12.17 -1.92
C ASP A 154 -21.62 -12.93 -3.19
N GLY A 155 -21.13 -12.51 -4.37
CA GLY A 155 -21.38 -13.13 -5.66
C GLY A 155 -22.78 -12.83 -6.22
N ASP A 156 -23.41 -11.74 -5.80
CA ASP A 156 -24.73 -11.34 -6.26
C ASP A 156 -24.71 -10.61 -7.62
N GLY A 157 -23.51 -10.23 -8.08
CA GLY A 157 -23.24 -9.51 -9.33
C GLY A 157 -23.20 -8.00 -9.15
N THR A 158 -23.20 -7.51 -7.91
CA THR A 158 -22.99 -6.11 -7.56
C THR A 158 -21.64 -6.02 -6.82
N ALA A 159 -20.76 -5.13 -7.24
CA ALA A 159 -19.51 -4.92 -6.53
C ALA A 159 -19.62 -3.74 -5.55
N GLU A 160 -19.19 -3.94 -4.33
CA GLU A 160 -19.13 -2.93 -3.28
C GLU A 160 -17.81 -2.16 -3.34
N HIS A 161 -17.88 -0.87 -2.97
CA HIS A 161 -16.69 -0.02 -2.84
C HIS A 161 -16.14 -0.06 -1.42
N TYR A 162 -14.91 -0.51 -1.26
CA TYR A 162 -14.25 -0.63 0.04
C TYR A 162 -13.27 0.50 0.33
N GLY A 163 -13.01 1.40 -0.63
CA GLY A 163 -12.03 2.45 -0.41
C GLY A 163 -12.15 3.65 -1.32
N VAL A 164 -11.47 4.72 -0.89
CA VAL A 164 -11.31 5.97 -1.62
C VAL A 164 -9.90 6.06 -2.16
N PRO A 165 -9.70 6.19 -3.49
CA PRO A 165 -8.38 6.37 -4.07
C PRO A 165 -7.65 7.58 -3.48
N TYR A 166 -6.36 7.44 -3.19
CA TYR A 166 -5.54 8.46 -2.54
C TYR A 166 -4.53 9.10 -3.48
N GLN A 167 -3.70 8.30 -4.12
CA GLN A 167 -2.73 8.67 -5.17
C GLN A 167 -2.21 7.41 -5.85
N TRP A 168 -1.52 7.59 -6.97
CA TRP A 168 -0.84 6.49 -7.64
C TRP A 168 0.53 6.89 -8.18
N GLY A 169 1.38 5.90 -8.39
CA GLY A 169 2.70 6.05 -8.95
C GLY A 169 3.25 4.72 -9.44
N TYR A 170 4.47 4.74 -9.94
CA TYR A 170 5.12 3.54 -10.44
C TYR A 170 6.56 3.41 -9.93
N ASN A 171 7.08 2.19 -9.94
CA ASN A 171 8.45 1.90 -9.57
C ASN A 171 9.40 2.42 -10.63
N VAL A 172 10.41 3.15 -10.22
CA VAL A 172 11.44 3.70 -11.08
C VAL A 172 12.79 3.00 -10.85
N LEU A 173 13.60 2.95 -11.86
CA LEU A 173 15.00 2.57 -11.71
C LEU A 173 15.79 3.81 -11.26
N LEU A 174 16.02 3.93 -9.95
CA LEU A 174 16.87 4.97 -9.36
C LEU A 174 18.34 4.63 -9.58
N TYR A 175 19.15 5.62 -10.01
CA TYR A 175 20.58 5.45 -10.22
C TYR A 175 21.39 6.72 -9.94
N ASN A 176 22.69 6.55 -9.69
CA ASN A 176 23.65 7.65 -9.54
C ASN A 176 24.39 7.91 -10.86
N ASP A 177 24.05 9.01 -11.55
CA ASP A 177 24.59 9.35 -12.88
C ASP A 177 26.10 9.61 -12.88
N ALA A 178 26.69 10.02 -11.76
CA ALA A 178 28.15 10.10 -11.63
C ALA A 178 28.83 8.73 -11.84
N ILE A 179 28.18 7.64 -11.43
CA ILE A 179 28.63 6.26 -11.66
C ILE A 179 28.34 5.81 -13.09
N PHE A 180 27.16 6.17 -13.61
CA PHE A 180 26.73 5.81 -14.97
C PHE A 180 27.30 6.72 -16.08
N LYS A 181 27.95 7.85 -15.69
CA LYS A 181 28.65 8.78 -16.61
C LYS A 181 27.79 9.29 -17.77
N GLY A 182 26.53 9.61 -17.48
CA GLY A 182 25.57 10.08 -18.47
C GLY A 182 25.01 8.96 -19.37
N GLN A 183 25.24 7.69 -19.05
CA GLN A 183 24.68 6.53 -19.71
C GLN A 183 23.55 5.96 -18.84
N ALA A 184 22.37 6.56 -18.88
CA ALA A 184 21.23 6.12 -18.08
C ALA A 184 20.95 4.63 -18.33
N PRO A 185 20.76 3.80 -17.28
CA PRO A 185 20.31 2.44 -17.46
C PRO A 185 18.87 2.45 -18.00
N THR A 186 18.59 1.64 -19.03
CA THR A 186 17.28 1.54 -19.70
C THR A 186 16.62 0.20 -19.49
N SER A 187 17.21 -0.68 -18.70
CA SER A 187 16.75 -2.03 -18.42
C SER A 187 16.91 -2.35 -16.94
N TRP A 188 16.01 -3.19 -16.41
CA TRP A 188 16.15 -3.77 -15.10
C TRP A 188 17.33 -4.75 -14.98
N ASP A 189 18.02 -5.08 -16.05
CA ASP A 189 19.21 -5.94 -16.04
C ASP A 189 20.26 -5.48 -15.01
N VAL A 190 20.38 -4.15 -14.81
CA VAL A 190 21.34 -3.59 -13.84
C VAL A 190 21.10 -4.03 -12.39
N VAL A 191 19.87 -4.43 -12.04
CA VAL A 191 19.52 -4.94 -10.71
C VAL A 191 19.30 -6.45 -10.69
N PHE A 192 19.11 -7.09 -11.86
CA PHE A 192 18.90 -8.54 -11.95
C PHE A 192 20.14 -9.33 -12.39
N GLU A 193 21.07 -8.69 -13.12
CA GLU A 193 22.24 -9.38 -13.69
C GLU A 193 23.57 -8.77 -13.20
N GLU A 194 24.60 -9.63 -13.02
CA GLU A 194 25.93 -9.14 -12.70
C GLU A 194 26.58 -8.51 -13.93
N GLN A 195 26.94 -7.24 -13.83
CA GLN A 195 27.57 -6.50 -14.92
C GLN A 195 28.62 -5.50 -14.43
N THR A 196 29.48 -5.08 -15.35
CA THR A 196 30.43 -3.99 -15.08
C THR A 196 29.78 -2.64 -15.45
N LEU A 197 29.64 -1.77 -14.46
CA LEU A 197 29.07 -0.44 -14.64
C LEU A 197 30.05 0.51 -15.37
N PRO A 198 29.57 1.67 -15.89
CA PRO A 198 30.40 2.63 -16.60
C PRO A 198 31.58 3.19 -15.76
N ASP A 199 31.55 3.11 -14.42
CA ASP A 199 32.67 3.46 -13.56
C ASP A 199 33.80 2.40 -13.58
N GLY A 200 33.60 1.27 -14.22
CA GLY A 200 34.54 0.16 -14.35
C GLY A 200 34.49 -0.85 -13.21
N LYS A 201 33.51 -0.77 -12.31
CA LYS A 201 33.33 -1.69 -11.21
C LYS A 201 32.08 -2.57 -11.43
N SER A 202 32.05 -3.75 -10.81
CA SER A 202 30.85 -4.59 -10.77
C SER A 202 29.71 -3.88 -10.00
N ASN A 203 28.46 -4.15 -10.41
CA ASN A 203 27.27 -3.77 -9.68
C ASN A 203 27.07 -4.61 -8.40
N LYS A 204 27.74 -5.75 -8.27
CA LYS A 204 27.59 -6.68 -7.14
C LYS A 204 27.86 -6.01 -5.80
N GLY A 205 26.89 -6.13 -4.87
CA GLY A 205 26.92 -5.50 -3.56
C GLY A 205 26.64 -3.98 -3.57
N ARG A 206 26.31 -3.42 -4.75
CA ARG A 206 26.06 -1.99 -4.96
C ARG A 206 24.66 -1.69 -5.49
N VAL A 207 23.82 -2.72 -5.67
CA VAL A 207 22.42 -2.59 -6.06
C VAL A 207 21.53 -2.95 -4.88
N GLN A 208 20.32 -2.40 -4.91
CA GLN A 208 19.29 -2.70 -3.92
C GLN A 208 18.01 -3.14 -4.63
N ALA A 209 17.12 -3.77 -3.88
CA ALA A 209 15.80 -4.19 -4.33
C ALA A 209 14.78 -4.00 -3.20
N TYR A 210 13.49 -3.88 -3.55
CA TYR A 210 12.43 -3.73 -2.58
C TYR A 210 12.27 -5.00 -1.72
N ASP A 211 12.07 -4.84 -0.42
CA ASP A 211 11.83 -5.91 0.55
C ASP A 211 10.32 -6.12 0.77
N GLY A 212 9.66 -6.69 -0.20
CA GLY A 212 8.26 -7.05 -0.15
C GLY A 212 7.96 -8.18 -1.12
N ALA A 213 7.06 -9.11 -0.74
CA ALA A 213 6.75 -10.28 -1.57
C ALA A 213 6.20 -9.90 -2.95
N ILE A 214 5.55 -8.75 -3.06
CA ILE A 214 5.04 -8.22 -4.33
C ILE A 214 6.14 -7.98 -5.37
N TYR A 215 7.41 -7.82 -4.94
CA TYR A 215 8.56 -7.69 -5.83
C TYR A 215 8.80 -8.91 -6.74
N ILE A 216 8.15 -10.04 -6.47
CA ILE A 216 8.13 -11.19 -7.40
C ILE A 216 7.49 -10.79 -8.75
N ALA A 217 6.52 -9.85 -8.74
CA ALA A 217 5.93 -9.31 -9.96
C ALA A 217 6.94 -8.51 -10.80
N ASP A 218 7.87 -7.77 -10.17
CA ASP A 218 8.95 -7.07 -10.88
C ASP A 218 9.87 -8.07 -11.61
N ALA A 219 10.18 -9.20 -10.96
CA ALA A 219 10.91 -10.29 -11.59
C ALA A 219 10.12 -10.93 -12.76
N ALA A 220 8.78 -11.03 -12.63
CA ALA A 220 7.93 -11.54 -13.70
C ALA A 220 7.85 -10.56 -14.89
N VAL A 221 7.79 -9.25 -14.65
CA VAL A 221 7.86 -8.21 -15.70
C VAL A 221 9.19 -8.33 -16.46
N TYR A 222 10.31 -8.48 -15.75
CA TYR A 222 11.61 -8.69 -16.38
C TYR A 222 11.63 -9.96 -17.24
N LEU A 223 11.16 -11.09 -16.70
CA LEU A 223 11.13 -12.38 -17.41
C LEU A 223 10.19 -12.35 -18.62
N ARG A 224 9.07 -11.64 -18.56
CA ARG A 224 8.16 -11.47 -19.69
C ARG A 224 8.88 -10.94 -20.94
N ALA A 225 9.85 -10.05 -20.73
CA ALA A 225 10.65 -9.46 -21.82
C ALA A 225 11.83 -10.34 -22.23
N HIS A 226 12.49 -11.05 -21.29
CA HIS A 226 13.74 -11.77 -21.50
C HIS A 226 13.57 -13.27 -21.73
N ASP A 227 12.46 -13.87 -21.32
CA ASP A 227 12.07 -15.27 -21.54
C ASP A 227 10.60 -15.39 -21.97
N PRO A 228 10.27 -14.95 -23.21
CA PRO A 228 8.89 -14.95 -23.70
C PRO A 228 8.26 -16.35 -23.81
N ASP A 229 9.06 -17.40 -23.79
CA ASP A 229 8.57 -18.78 -23.84
C ASP A 229 7.81 -19.16 -22.55
N LEU A 230 8.02 -18.44 -21.44
CA LEU A 230 7.24 -18.59 -20.21
C LEU A 230 5.78 -18.15 -20.37
N GLY A 231 5.47 -17.31 -21.38
CA GLY A 231 4.10 -16.87 -21.66
C GLY A 231 3.46 -16.05 -20.54
N ILE A 232 4.23 -15.28 -19.77
CA ILE A 232 3.72 -14.40 -18.72
C ILE A 232 2.91 -13.27 -19.37
N THR A 233 1.64 -13.19 -19.08
CA THR A 233 0.73 -12.12 -19.54
C THR A 233 0.44 -11.11 -18.44
N ASP A 234 0.20 -11.59 -17.23
CA ASP A 234 -0.07 -10.81 -16.03
C ASP A 234 0.96 -11.17 -14.95
N PRO A 235 1.74 -10.18 -14.43
CA PRO A 235 2.78 -10.45 -13.43
C PRO A 235 2.23 -10.84 -12.05
N TYR A 236 0.90 -10.68 -11.81
CA TYR A 236 0.22 -11.07 -10.57
C TYR A 236 -0.55 -12.38 -10.68
N ALA A 237 -0.71 -12.91 -11.90
CA ALA A 237 -1.39 -14.17 -12.20
C ALA A 237 -0.38 -15.23 -12.68
N LEU A 238 0.55 -15.61 -11.82
CA LEU A 238 1.60 -16.55 -12.17
C LEU A 238 1.22 -18.00 -11.87
N ASN A 239 1.25 -18.84 -12.89
CA ASN A 239 1.19 -20.28 -12.67
C ASN A 239 2.48 -20.79 -11.99
N ARG A 240 2.51 -22.07 -11.61
CA ARG A 240 3.66 -22.67 -10.89
C ARG A 240 5.00 -22.52 -11.63
N GLU A 241 5.02 -22.73 -12.95
CA GLU A 241 6.25 -22.65 -13.74
C GLU A 241 6.79 -21.22 -13.80
N GLN A 242 5.90 -20.25 -14.05
CA GLN A 242 6.22 -18.82 -14.12
C GLN A 242 6.70 -18.28 -12.76
N PHE A 243 6.00 -18.67 -11.70
CA PHE A 243 6.36 -18.31 -10.32
C PHE A 243 7.74 -18.87 -9.92
N ASP A 244 7.99 -20.15 -10.20
CA ASP A 244 9.28 -20.78 -9.90
C ASP A 244 10.42 -20.15 -10.72
N ALA A 245 10.17 -19.72 -11.95
CA ALA A 245 11.12 -18.97 -12.76
C ALA A 245 11.44 -17.60 -12.14
N ALA A 246 10.42 -16.84 -11.69
CA ALA A 246 10.62 -15.58 -11.00
C ALA A 246 11.43 -15.74 -9.70
N LEU A 247 11.12 -16.76 -8.90
CA LEU A 247 11.90 -17.05 -7.68
C LEU A 247 13.35 -17.43 -8.01
N ASN A 248 13.60 -18.15 -9.09
CA ASN A 248 14.96 -18.51 -9.50
C ASN A 248 15.76 -17.26 -9.94
N LEU A 249 15.13 -16.31 -10.62
CA LEU A 249 15.73 -15.02 -10.94
C LEU A 249 16.08 -14.24 -9.67
N LEU A 250 15.16 -14.17 -8.71
CA LEU A 250 15.39 -13.50 -7.43
C LEU A 250 16.49 -14.17 -6.59
N ARG A 251 16.61 -15.49 -6.63
CA ARG A 251 17.75 -16.19 -5.99
C ARG A 251 19.10 -15.83 -6.61
N GLN A 252 19.14 -15.59 -7.93
CA GLN A 252 20.34 -15.10 -8.61
C GLN A 252 20.61 -13.65 -8.23
N GLN A 253 19.59 -12.79 -8.26
CA GLN A 253 19.66 -11.40 -7.85
C GLN A 253 20.18 -11.26 -6.41
N ARG A 254 19.79 -12.15 -5.50
CA ARG A 254 20.24 -12.17 -4.10
C ARG A 254 21.76 -12.08 -3.95
N GLU A 255 22.53 -12.68 -4.88
CA GLU A 255 24.00 -12.64 -4.88
C GLU A 255 24.56 -11.26 -5.30
N LEU A 256 23.74 -10.40 -5.91
CA LEU A 256 24.09 -9.06 -6.37
C LEU A 256 23.70 -7.99 -5.36
N VAL A 257 22.56 -8.18 -4.68
CA VAL A 257 21.95 -7.18 -3.80
C VAL A 257 22.81 -6.93 -2.56
N GLY A 258 23.14 -5.67 -2.33
CA GLY A 258 23.81 -5.24 -1.10
C GLY A 258 22.86 -5.17 0.08
N ARG A 259 21.64 -4.71 -0.15
CA ARG A 259 20.56 -4.62 0.83
C ARG A 259 19.20 -4.74 0.14
N TYR A 260 18.25 -5.42 0.77
CA TYR A 260 16.82 -5.27 0.50
C TYR A 260 16.29 -4.14 1.39
N TRP A 261 15.53 -3.22 0.79
CA TRP A 261 15.01 -2.05 1.50
C TRP A 261 13.48 -2.11 1.62
N HIS A 262 12.93 -1.73 2.75
CA HIS A 262 11.51 -1.49 2.99
C HIS A 262 11.25 -0.11 3.61
N ASP A 263 12.28 0.56 4.10
CA ASP A 263 12.24 1.92 4.63
C ASP A 263 12.90 2.85 3.60
N ALA A 264 12.10 3.79 3.06
CA ALA A 264 12.53 4.73 2.04
C ALA A 264 13.70 5.61 2.49
N PHE A 265 13.74 6.01 3.77
CA PHE A 265 14.82 6.84 4.32
C PHE A 265 16.13 6.06 4.44
N VAL A 266 16.06 4.77 4.76
CA VAL A 266 17.25 3.89 4.74
C VAL A 266 17.82 3.80 3.32
N GLN A 267 16.97 3.68 2.30
CA GLN A 267 17.43 3.67 0.90
C GLN A 267 18.08 5.02 0.52
N ILE A 268 17.46 6.15 0.91
CA ILE A 268 18.01 7.50 0.68
C ILE A 268 19.40 7.62 1.30
N ASP A 269 19.57 7.19 2.55
CA ASP A 269 20.85 7.21 3.24
C ASP A 269 21.91 6.35 2.54
N ASP A 270 21.56 5.13 2.11
CA ASP A 270 22.47 4.22 1.41
C ASP A 270 22.94 4.82 0.07
N PHE A 271 22.04 5.45 -0.69
CA PHE A 271 22.43 6.16 -1.92
C PHE A 271 23.30 7.39 -1.63
N GLY A 272 22.93 8.22 -0.66
CA GLY A 272 23.69 9.40 -0.25
C GLY A 272 25.09 9.06 0.23
N ASN A 273 25.28 7.91 0.89
CA ASN A 273 26.57 7.41 1.36
C ASN A 273 27.35 6.62 0.27
N GLY A 274 26.75 6.37 -0.89
CA GLY A 274 27.38 5.62 -1.99
C GLY A 274 27.44 4.12 -1.75
N GLU A 275 26.65 3.58 -0.84
CA GLU A 275 26.52 2.14 -0.58
C GLU A 275 25.67 1.47 -1.68
N ALA A 276 24.71 2.22 -2.24
CA ALA A 276 23.92 1.81 -3.40
C ALA A 276 24.16 2.76 -4.59
N VAL A 277 24.04 2.23 -5.81
CA VAL A 277 24.24 2.99 -7.06
C VAL A 277 23.12 2.79 -8.07
N ALA A 278 22.31 1.73 -7.93
CA ALA A 278 21.10 1.47 -8.69
C ALA A 278 20.13 0.62 -7.86
N SER A 279 18.83 0.84 -8.03
CA SER A 279 17.77 0.13 -7.31
C SER A 279 16.41 0.30 -7.97
N SER A 280 15.50 -0.68 -7.79
CA SER A 280 14.07 -0.35 -7.83
C SER A 280 13.75 0.61 -6.69
N SER A 281 12.94 1.63 -6.95
CA SER A 281 12.67 2.71 -6.00
C SER A 281 11.35 3.39 -6.31
N TRP A 282 10.86 4.18 -5.39
CA TRP A 282 9.74 5.09 -5.64
C TRP A 282 10.25 6.47 -6.08
N PRO A 283 9.46 7.28 -6.78
CA PRO A 283 9.85 8.65 -7.16
C PRO A 283 10.21 9.53 -5.96
N PHE A 284 9.63 9.28 -4.79
CA PHE A 284 9.93 9.99 -3.54
C PHE A 284 11.43 10.00 -3.20
N GLN A 285 12.08 8.84 -3.18
CA GLN A 285 13.51 8.75 -2.85
C GLN A 285 14.36 9.51 -3.87
N ARG A 286 14.02 9.38 -5.16
CA ARG A 286 14.68 10.15 -6.23
C ARG A 286 14.53 11.65 -6.00
N ASN A 287 13.33 12.14 -5.63
CA ASN A 287 13.08 13.55 -5.42
C ASN A 287 13.90 14.10 -4.25
N VAL A 288 13.92 13.40 -3.12
CA VAL A 288 14.73 13.79 -1.94
C VAL A 288 16.22 13.83 -2.28
N LEU A 289 16.73 12.78 -2.91
CA LEU A 289 18.14 12.70 -3.29
C LEU A 289 18.52 13.76 -4.33
N ALA A 290 17.71 13.98 -5.35
CA ALA A 290 17.97 14.96 -6.42
C ALA A 290 17.91 16.41 -5.94
N ALA A 291 17.19 16.70 -4.87
CA ALA A 291 17.19 18.02 -4.23
C ALA A 291 18.55 18.38 -3.60
N GLU A 292 19.30 17.37 -3.16
CA GLU A 292 20.66 17.56 -2.58
C GLU A 292 21.77 17.40 -3.63
N ASP A 293 21.61 16.41 -4.55
CA ASP A 293 22.61 16.11 -5.58
C ASP A 293 21.91 15.72 -6.90
N PRO A 294 21.99 16.55 -7.97
CA PRO A 294 21.33 16.31 -9.27
C PRO A 294 21.87 15.10 -10.04
N ASP A 295 22.93 14.45 -9.57
CA ASP A 295 23.44 13.21 -10.15
C ASP A 295 22.53 12.00 -9.78
N PHE A 296 21.63 12.12 -8.80
CA PHE A 296 20.61 11.11 -8.55
C PHE A 296 19.45 11.27 -9.52
N LYS A 297 19.27 10.30 -10.37
CA LYS A 297 18.27 10.28 -11.44
C LYS A 297 17.48 8.98 -11.44
N SER A 298 16.40 8.98 -12.17
CA SER A 298 15.63 7.76 -12.46
C SER A 298 15.39 7.58 -13.95
N SER A 299 15.12 6.35 -14.34
CA SER A 299 14.66 5.97 -15.67
C SER A 299 13.51 4.99 -15.56
N THR A 300 12.71 4.89 -16.63
CA THR A 300 11.69 3.86 -16.81
C THR A 300 12.28 2.77 -17.69
N PRO A 301 12.46 1.55 -17.21
CA PRO A 301 13.02 0.44 -17.97
C PRO A 301 12.12 -0.02 -19.12
N GLU A 302 12.76 -0.50 -20.20
CA GLU A 302 12.09 -0.92 -21.45
C GLU A 302 11.19 -2.15 -21.26
N GLU A 303 11.42 -2.97 -20.25
CA GLU A 303 10.61 -4.16 -19.91
C GLU A 303 9.23 -3.79 -19.35
N GLY A 304 9.05 -2.54 -18.96
CA GLY A 304 7.88 -2.06 -18.22
C GLY A 304 8.14 -1.94 -16.74
N VAL A 305 7.14 -1.46 -16.02
CA VAL A 305 7.21 -1.16 -14.59
C VAL A 305 5.97 -1.65 -13.86
N THR A 306 6.14 -2.04 -12.62
CA THR A 306 5.05 -2.19 -11.67
C THR A 306 4.76 -0.85 -11.00
N GLY A 307 3.58 -0.69 -10.44
CA GLY A 307 3.20 0.53 -9.73
C GLY A 307 2.16 0.26 -8.66
N TRP A 308 1.81 1.29 -7.94
CA TRP A 308 0.80 1.21 -6.89
C TRP A 308 -0.27 2.28 -7.11
N ALA A 309 -1.49 1.95 -6.71
CA ALA A 309 -2.57 2.91 -6.54
C ALA A 309 -3.10 2.73 -5.11
N ASP A 310 -2.80 3.71 -4.27
CA ASP A 310 -3.13 3.61 -2.86
C ASP A 310 -4.57 4.04 -2.60
N THR A 311 -5.20 3.32 -1.70
CA THR A 311 -6.61 3.47 -1.38
C THR A 311 -6.80 3.56 0.13
N THR A 312 -7.59 4.53 0.59
CA THR A 312 -7.95 4.65 2.00
C THR A 312 -9.22 3.87 2.28
N MET A 313 -9.12 2.88 3.16
CA MET A 313 -10.18 1.93 3.52
C MET A 313 -10.55 2.08 4.99
N MET A 314 -11.82 1.83 5.34
CA MET A 314 -12.32 1.92 6.71
C MET A 314 -12.36 0.55 7.39
N HIS A 315 -11.83 0.48 8.62
CA HIS A 315 -11.90 -0.73 9.44
C HIS A 315 -13.35 -1.11 9.73
N SER A 316 -13.65 -2.42 9.72
CA SER A 316 -15.00 -2.93 10.05
C SER A 316 -15.47 -2.50 11.43
N ASP A 317 -14.58 -2.38 12.40
CA ASP A 317 -14.87 -1.93 13.77
C ASP A 317 -14.28 -0.54 14.07
N ALA A 318 -14.26 0.35 13.06
CA ALA A 318 -13.77 1.73 13.21
C ALA A 318 -14.46 2.40 14.39
N PRO A 319 -13.70 2.86 15.42
CA PRO A 319 -14.29 3.50 16.59
C PRO A 319 -14.83 4.91 16.33
N HIS A 320 -14.36 5.59 15.27
CA HIS A 320 -14.71 6.97 14.94
C HIS A 320 -15.20 7.12 13.50
N PRO A 321 -16.30 6.44 13.10
CA PRO A 321 -16.72 6.36 11.70
C PRO A 321 -17.12 7.72 11.10
N ASN A 322 -17.65 8.67 11.88
CA ASN A 322 -17.96 10.00 11.34
C ASN A 322 -16.69 10.79 11.02
N CYS A 323 -15.71 10.82 11.92
CA CYS A 323 -14.40 11.45 11.64
C CYS A 323 -13.69 10.75 10.49
N ALA A 324 -13.83 9.42 10.35
CA ALA A 324 -13.28 8.66 9.23
C ALA A 324 -13.89 9.09 7.89
N TYR A 325 -15.23 9.23 7.77
CA TYR A 325 -15.86 9.75 6.56
C TYR A 325 -15.46 11.20 6.27
N MET A 326 -15.34 12.04 7.30
CA MET A 326 -14.85 13.42 7.12
C MET A 326 -13.42 13.42 6.56
N TRP A 327 -12.56 12.47 6.99
CA TRP A 327 -11.21 12.33 6.42
C TRP A 327 -11.24 11.82 4.99
N LEU A 328 -12.10 10.86 4.66
CA LEU A 328 -12.26 10.35 3.30
C LEU A 328 -12.67 11.46 2.33
N GLU A 329 -13.64 12.28 2.71
CA GLU A 329 -14.03 13.47 1.94
C GLU A 329 -12.87 14.49 1.84
N TRP A 330 -12.22 14.80 2.97
CA TRP A 330 -11.10 15.74 3.02
C TRP A 330 -9.93 15.32 2.15
N SER A 331 -9.66 14.02 2.08
CA SER A 331 -8.56 13.45 1.30
C SER A 331 -8.68 13.69 -0.20
N LEU A 332 -9.88 13.99 -0.69
CA LEU A 332 -10.15 14.34 -2.09
C LEU A 332 -10.07 15.86 -2.37
N ASN A 333 -9.67 16.67 -1.39
CA ASN A 333 -9.48 18.11 -1.60
C ASN A 333 -8.35 18.37 -2.61
N GLU A 334 -8.60 19.20 -3.63
CA GLU A 334 -7.65 19.49 -4.71
C GLU A 334 -6.28 19.97 -4.20
N LYS A 335 -6.28 20.84 -3.17
CA LYS A 335 -5.01 21.34 -2.62
C LYS A 335 -4.23 20.21 -1.95
N LEU A 336 -4.88 19.42 -1.10
CA LEU A 336 -4.25 18.27 -0.45
C LEU A 336 -3.69 17.31 -1.51
N GLN A 337 -4.49 16.93 -2.50
CA GLN A 337 -4.13 16.02 -3.57
C GLN A 337 -2.91 16.52 -4.37
N GLY A 338 -2.87 17.80 -4.68
CA GLY A 338 -1.73 18.41 -5.38
C GLY A 338 -0.47 18.48 -4.50
N ASP A 339 -0.60 18.88 -3.24
CA ASP A 339 0.51 18.94 -2.29
C ASP A 339 1.10 17.54 -2.02
N LEU A 340 0.24 16.55 -1.83
CA LEU A 340 0.62 15.15 -1.65
C LEU A 340 1.39 14.61 -2.87
N ALA A 341 0.85 14.85 -4.07
CA ALA A 341 1.50 14.41 -5.30
C ALA A 341 2.85 15.10 -5.52
N ALA A 342 2.98 16.38 -5.17
CA ALA A 342 4.25 17.10 -5.20
C ALA A 342 5.26 16.52 -4.23
N TRP A 343 4.81 16.17 -3.01
CA TRP A 343 5.66 15.59 -1.97
C TRP A 343 6.26 14.25 -2.41
N PHE A 344 5.44 13.38 -2.98
CA PHE A 344 5.86 12.04 -3.36
C PHE A 344 6.39 11.93 -4.80
N GLY A 345 6.13 12.88 -5.68
CA GLY A 345 6.42 12.74 -7.11
C GLY A 345 5.49 11.71 -7.76
N THR A 346 4.21 11.76 -7.42
CA THR A 346 3.13 10.85 -7.84
C THR A 346 2.07 11.58 -8.64
N VAL A 347 1.05 10.87 -9.04
CA VAL A 347 -0.14 11.44 -9.68
C VAL A 347 -1.29 11.43 -8.67
N PRO A 348 -2.00 12.55 -8.49
CA PRO A 348 -3.13 12.61 -7.56
C PRO A 348 -4.30 11.77 -8.06
N ALA A 349 -5.13 11.26 -7.14
CA ALA A 349 -6.38 10.59 -7.51
C ALA A 349 -7.40 11.58 -8.09
N VAL A 350 -7.33 12.87 -7.73
CA VAL A 350 -8.18 13.95 -8.25
C VAL A 350 -7.41 14.74 -9.31
N LEU A 351 -7.70 14.48 -10.58
CA LEU A 351 -6.91 15.04 -11.70
C LEU A 351 -6.97 16.57 -11.83
N SER A 352 -8.02 17.24 -11.31
CA SER A 352 -8.06 18.70 -11.28
C SER A 352 -6.94 19.31 -10.41
N ALA A 353 -6.42 18.57 -9.44
CA ALA A 353 -5.26 18.95 -8.63
C ALA A 353 -3.96 19.11 -9.44
N CYS A 354 -3.91 18.54 -10.66
CA CYS A 354 -2.78 18.74 -11.60
C CYS A 354 -2.69 20.17 -12.17
N GLN A 355 -3.65 21.04 -11.87
CA GLN A 355 -3.70 22.40 -12.40
C GLN A 355 -3.77 23.42 -11.27
N GLY A 356 -2.89 24.43 -11.33
CA GLY A 356 -2.92 25.55 -10.40
C GLY A 356 -2.43 25.26 -8.99
N ASN A 357 -1.92 24.07 -8.67
CA ASN A 357 -1.23 23.80 -7.42
C ASN A 357 0.20 24.37 -7.46
N GLU A 358 0.58 25.15 -6.43
CA GLU A 358 1.86 25.86 -6.40
C GLU A 358 3.05 24.92 -6.23
N LEU A 359 2.89 23.79 -5.52
CA LEU A 359 3.95 22.84 -5.21
C LEU A 359 4.12 21.80 -6.34
N LEU A 360 3.02 21.26 -6.84
CA LEU A 360 3.05 20.26 -7.93
C LEU A 360 3.43 20.89 -9.27
N THR A 361 2.98 22.12 -9.52
CA THR A 361 3.03 22.83 -10.79
C THR A 361 2.21 22.17 -11.91
N ASP A 362 1.86 22.89 -12.96
CA ASP A 362 1.02 22.38 -14.06
C ASP A 362 1.71 21.25 -14.86
N GLU A 363 3.04 21.16 -14.81
CA GLU A 363 3.82 20.11 -15.50
C GLU A 363 4.10 18.90 -14.60
N GLY A 364 3.76 19.00 -13.29
CA GLY A 364 4.14 17.99 -12.31
C GLY A 364 3.50 16.63 -12.58
N CYS A 365 2.22 16.58 -12.86
CA CYS A 365 1.53 15.33 -13.14
C CYS A 365 2.08 14.62 -14.39
N GLU A 366 2.35 15.34 -15.45
CA GLU A 366 2.96 14.78 -16.67
C GLU A 366 4.37 14.23 -16.38
N THR A 367 5.15 14.98 -15.59
CA THR A 367 6.49 14.55 -15.15
C THR A 367 6.42 13.30 -14.25
N ASN A 368 5.36 13.17 -13.47
CA ASN A 368 5.14 12.06 -12.55
C ASN A 368 4.46 10.85 -13.21
N GLY A 369 4.12 10.91 -14.52
CA GLY A 369 3.64 9.78 -15.31
C GLY A 369 2.14 9.75 -15.57
N LEU A 370 1.43 10.88 -15.51
CA LEU A 370 -0.02 10.94 -15.81
C LEU A 370 -0.40 10.27 -17.14
N GLY A 371 0.43 10.42 -18.19
CA GLY A 371 0.20 9.83 -19.50
C GLY A 371 0.53 8.34 -19.62
N ASP A 372 1.07 7.71 -18.60
CA ASP A 372 1.63 6.36 -18.64
C ASP A 372 0.75 5.31 -17.92
N PHE A 373 -0.44 5.69 -17.42
CA PHE A 373 -1.32 4.85 -16.62
C PHE A 373 -1.51 3.43 -17.22
N ASP A 374 -1.82 3.35 -18.51
CA ASP A 374 -2.08 2.08 -19.21
C ASP A 374 -0.83 1.20 -19.40
N GLN A 375 0.35 1.72 -19.07
CA GLN A 375 1.63 1.01 -19.22
C GLN A 375 2.15 0.46 -17.89
N ILE A 376 1.44 0.73 -16.79
CA ILE A 376 1.82 0.35 -15.45
C ILE A 376 1.08 -0.91 -15.02
N GLU A 377 1.80 -1.89 -14.54
CA GLU A 377 1.25 -3.08 -13.89
C GLU A 377 0.96 -2.73 -12.42
N PHE A 378 -0.26 -2.29 -12.14
CA PHE A 378 -0.65 -1.91 -10.78
C PHE A 378 -0.70 -3.12 -9.84
N TRP A 379 -0.15 -2.95 -8.65
CA TRP A 379 -0.13 -3.98 -7.61
C TRP A 379 -1.53 -4.49 -7.29
N ARG A 380 -1.67 -5.80 -7.30
CA ARG A 380 -2.87 -6.54 -6.90
C ARG A 380 -2.45 -7.73 -6.05
N THR A 381 -3.32 -8.17 -5.16
CA THR A 381 -3.09 -9.40 -4.39
C THR A 381 -3.20 -10.61 -5.32
N PRO A 382 -2.12 -11.39 -5.57
CA PRO A 382 -2.19 -12.62 -6.35
C PRO A 382 -3.18 -13.63 -5.80
N GLN A 383 -4.09 -14.12 -6.67
CA GLN A 383 -5.17 -15.02 -6.35
C GLN A 383 -4.95 -16.41 -6.95
N ALA A 384 -5.53 -17.45 -6.31
CA ALA A 384 -5.41 -18.83 -6.78
C ALA A 384 -6.16 -19.10 -8.11
N ASP A 385 -7.23 -18.33 -8.36
CA ASP A 385 -8.06 -18.40 -9.57
C ASP A 385 -7.52 -17.60 -10.77
N CYS A 386 -6.35 -16.95 -10.61
CA CYS A 386 -5.71 -16.14 -11.66
C CYS A 386 -6.53 -14.92 -12.13
N PHE A 387 -7.45 -14.43 -11.33
CA PHE A 387 -8.44 -13.41 -11.72
C PHE A 387 -9.26 -13.82 -12.96
N ASP A 388 -9.50 -15.12 -13.14
CA ASP A 388 -10.20 -15.69 -14.28
C ASP A 388 -11.30 -16.65 -13.80
N ASP A 389 -12.45 -16.64 -14.46
CA ASP A 389 -13.57 -17.56 -14.19
C ASP A 389 -13.31 -19.00 -14.71
N ASP A 390 -12.15 -19.26 -15.34
CA ASP A 390 -11.79 -20.61 -15.82
C ASP A 390 -11.22 -21.46 -14.70
N GLU A 391 -12.05 -22.33 -14.11
CA GLU A 391 -11.65 -23.30 -13.07
C GLU A 391 -10.44 -24.20 -13.45
N ALA A 392 -10.01 -24.18 -14.72
CA ALA A 392 -8.85 -24.96 -15.18
C ALA A 392 -7.52 -24.23 -14.99
N THR A 393 -7.55 -22.91 -14.73
CA THR A 393 -6.37 -22.09 -14.51
C THR A 393 -6.07 -22.01 -13.02
N GLU A 394 -4.83 -22.36 -12.62
CA GLU A 394 -4.39 -22.32 -11.22
C GLU A 394 -3.13 -21.46 -11.11
N CYS A 395 -3.23 -20.39 -10.34
CA CYS A 395 -2.13 -19.49 -10.01
C CYS A 395 -1.63 -19.67 -8.57
N VAL A 396 -0.50 -19.09 -8.29
CA VAL A 396 0.12 -19.17 -6.97
C VAL A 396 -0.41 -18.01 -6.11
N PRO A 397 -1.14 -18.30 -5.00
CA PRO A 397 -1.73 -17.25 -4.18
C PRO A 397 -0.69 -16.51 -3.35
N TYR A 398 -1.02 -15.27 -2.92
CA TYR A 398 -0.10 -14.35 -2.25
C TYR A 398 0.57 -14.92 -0.99
N LEU A 399 -0.12 -15.75 -0.21
CA LEU A 399 0.47 -16.38 1.00
C LEU A 399 1.71 -17.20 0.66
N GLU A 400 1.71 -17.87 -0.51
CA GLU A 400 2.89 -18.58 -0.96
C GLU A 400 3.98 -17.62 -1.46
N TRP A 401 3.60 -16.51 -2.10
CA TRP A 401 4.55 -15.45 -2.46
C TRP A 401 5.33 -14.97 -1.25
N VAL A 402 4.64 -14.60 -0.16
CA VAL A 402 5.27 -14.18 1.11
C VAL A 402 6.21 -15.26 1.63
N THR A 403 5.74 -16.52 1.69
CA THR A 403 6.55 -17.64 2.21
C THR A 403 7.82 -17.85 1.42
N GLN A 404 7.73 -17.85 0.09
CA GLN A 404 8.87 -18.11 -0.78
C GLN A 404 9.81 -16.91 -0.87
N TYR A 405 9.26 -15.68 -0.87
CA TYR A 405 10.07 -14.46 -0.87
C TYR A 405 10.96 -14.37 0.37
N VAL A 406 10.40 -14.60 1.56
CA VAL A 406 11.16 -14.65 2.83
C VAL A 406 12.27 -15.70 2.78
N ALA A 407 12.02 -16.85 2.13
CA ALA A 407 13.05 -17.87 1.95
C ALA A 407 14.18 -17.38 1.01
N VAL A 408 13.84 -16.69 -0.07
CA VAL A 408 14.81 -16.13 -1.03
C VAL A 408 15.70 -15.10 -0.37
N ILE A 409 15.13 -14.07 0.27
CA ILE A 409 15.93 -13.02 0.92
C ILE A 409 16.73 -13.54 2.10
N GLY A 410 16.25 -14.59 2.78
CA GLY A 410 16.95 -15.31 3.83
C GLY A 410 18.05 -16.26 3.31
N GLY A 411 18.24 -16.38 2.00
CA GLY A 411 19.26 -17.22 1.38
C GLY A 411 18.97 -18.73 1.43
N ARG A 412 17.68 -19.12 1.28
CA ARG A 412 17.21 -20.52 1.30
C ARG A 412 16.64 -20.96 -0.02
#